data_be1688fbecf42d112ccc0bd7d1789a75
#
_entry.id   be1688fbecf42d112ccc0bd7d1789a75
#
_cell.length_a   1.000
_cell.length_b   1.000
_cell.length_c   1.000
_cell.angle_alpha   90.00
_cell.angle_beta   90.00
_cell.angle_gamma   90.00
#
_symmetry.space_group_name_H-M   'P 1'
#
loop_
_entity.id
_entity.type
_entity.pdbx_description
1 polymer ?
#
loop_
_entity_poly.entity_id
_entity_poly.type
_entity_poly.pdbx_seq_one_letter_code
_entity_poly.pdbx_strand_id
1 'polypeptide(L)'
;MDIAPINSQADEAMGYPTQKPVALLERIISASSNEGDVVLDPFCGCGTAVHAAEKLGRRWLGIDITHLSIGLIERRMKEAFPKLQAKGAFKVIGTPQDFGAAQKLAQDDKYQFQSWACMLVGAQIYKQGKKGADGGIDGLLWITVGDKNHTEKVIVQVKGGAHVVRSDIATLIGDVGREKAAIGLFITLTEPTREMIKEAAAAGHFESPHHGAFPKIQILTIEGLLSGKERPQFPDLSRGEQTFKKAKTENSAAKSKQQSLI
;
A
#
# COMPACT_ATOMS: atom_id res chain seq x y z
N MET A 1 11.43 1.39 32.89
CA MET A 1 10.24 1.77 32.07
C MET A 1 9.87 0.56 31.23
N ASP A 2 8.70 0.00 31.50
CA ASP A 2 8.23 -1.19 30.79
C ASP A 2 7.68 -0.78 29.42
N ILE A 3 8.16 -1.44 28.36
CA ILE A 3 7.68 -1.23 27.00
C ILE A 3 6.61 -2.30 26.74
N ALA A 4 5.35 -1.86 26.67
CA ALA A 4 4.24 -2.75 26.39
C ALA A 4 4.29 -3.30 24.95
N PRO A 5 3.87 -4.56 24.74
CA PRO A 5 3.67 -5.08 23.38
C PRO A 5 2.58 -4.30 22.66
N ILE A 6 2.67 -4.23 21.32
CA ILE A 6 1.65 -3.58 20.49
C ILE A 6 0.39 -4.45 20.50
N ASN A 7 -0.73 -3.88 20.94
CA ASN A 7 -2.03 -4.48 20.68
C ASN A 7 -2.60 -3.99 19.34
N SER A 8 -3.59 -4.70 18.81
CA SER A 8 -4.20 -4.38 17.50
C SER A 8 -4.89 -3.01 17.46
N GLN A 9 -5.20 -2.42 18.61
CA GLN A 9 -5.84 -1.11 18.76
C GLN A 9 -4.84 0.04 18.96
N ALA A 10 -3.55 -0.27 19.15
CA ALA A 10 -2.53 0.76 19.33
C ALA A 10 -2.43 1.67 18.07
N ASP A 11 -2.20 2.97 18.29
CA ASP A 11 -2.10 3.95 17.20
C ASP A 11 -0.97 3.62 16.22
N GLU A 12 0.11 3.02 16.70
CA GLU A 12 1.24 2.60 15.88
C GLU A 12 1.06 1.24 15.17
N ALA A 13 -0.04 0.51 15.42
CA ALA A 13 -0.28 -0.79 14.84
C ALA A 13 -0.57 -0.68 13.33
N MET A 14 0.29 -1.23 12.49
CA MET A 14 0.16 -1.24 11.03
C MET A 14 -0.55 -2.50 10.50
N GLY A 15 -0.96 -3.41 11.40
CA GLY A 15 -1.51 -4.72 11.00
C GLY A 15 -0.44 -5.72 10.52
N TYR A 16 0.84 -5.43 10.71
CA TYR A 16 1.92 -6.32 10.34
C TYR A 16 2.20 -7.33 11.47
N PRO A 17 2.16 -8.66 11.20
CA PRO A 17 2.12 -9.69 12.27
C PRO A 17 3.30 -9.66 13.24
N THR A 18 4.47 -9.22 12.79
CA THR A 18 5.71 -9.22 13.58
C THR A 18 6.18 -7.81 13.96
N GLN A 19 5.30 -6.83 13.90
CA GLN A 19 5.64 -5.45 14.24
C GLN A 19 6.11 -5.33 15.70
N LYS A 20 7.24 -4.65 15.90
CA LYS A 20 7.78 -4.31 17.23
C LYS A 20 7.31 -2.92 17.64
N PRO A 21 7.20 -2.60 18.95
CA PRO A 21 6.95 -1.25 19.42
C PRO A 21 8.05 -0.27 18.97
N VAL A 22 7.66 0.92 18.50
CA VAL A 22 8.63 1.96 18.13
C VAL A 22 9.52 2.33 19.32
N ALA A 23 8.94 2.45 20.51
CA ALA A 23 9.67 2.76 21.74
C ALA A 23 10.81 1.76 22.06
N LEU A 24 10.66 0.49 21.70
CA LEU A 24 11.71 -0.51 21.86
C LEU A 24 12.90 -0.20 20.94
N LEU A 25 12.63 0.09 19.67
CA LEU A 25 13.69 0.41 18.70
C LEU A 25 14.32 1.77 19.00
N GLU A 26 13.57 2.76 19.46
CA GLU A 26 14.09 4.03 19.93
C GLU A 26 15.11 3.83 21.06
N ARG A 27 14.78 3.00 22.05
CA ARG A 27 15.67 2.69 23.17
C ARG A 27 16.96 2.01 22.71
N ILE A 28 16.85 1.00 21.83
CA ILE A 28 18.01 0.28 21.30
C ILE A 28 18.91 1.22 20.49
N ILE A 29 18.33 1.97 19.55
CA ILE A 29 19.06 2.88 18.67
C ILE A 29 19.73 4.02 19.46
N SER A 30 19.02 4.60 20.45
CA SER A 30 19.58 5.64 21.31
C SER A 30 20.75 5.17 22.16
N ALA A 31 20.73 3.90 22.60
CA ALA A 31 21.79 3.35 23.41
C ALA A 31 23.02 2.90 22.59
N SER A 32 22.88 2.66 21.28
CA SER A 32 23.91 2.05 20.44
C SER A 32 24.41 2.93 19.30
N SER A 33 23.90 4.16 19.17
CA SER A 33 24.28 5.07 18.08
C SER A 33 24.14 6.52 18.48
N ASN A 34 24.77 7.42 17.69
CA ASN A 34 24.66 8.87 17.80
C ASN A 34 23.82 9.46 16.66
N GLU A 35 23.38 10.71 16.81
CA GLU A 35 22.71 11.45 15.73
C GLU A 35 23.64 11.52 14.49
N GLY A 36 23.07 11.27 13.31
CA GLY A 36 23.81 11.21 12.05
C GLY A 36 24.44 9.86 11.70
N ASP A 37 24.52 8.91 12.65
CA ASP A 37 24.97 7.54 12.36
C ASP A 37 24.01 6.82 11.42
N VAL A 38 24.45 5.69 10.84
CA VAL A 38 23.64 4.86 9.95
C VAL A 38 23.10 3.66 10.71
N VAL A 39 21.78 3.50 10.71
CA VAL A 39 21.09 2.31 11.22
C VAL A 39 20.75 1.43 10.04
N LEU A 40 21.24 0.19 10.05
CA LEU A 40 20.92 -0.85 9.07
C LEU A 40 19.93 -1.85 9.68
N ASP A 41 18.80 -2.06 9.01
CA ASP A 41 17.88 -3.16 9.28
C ASP A 41 17.74 -4.04 8.03
N PRO A 42 18.42 -5.21 7.95
CA PRO A 42 18.42 -6.07 6.78
C PRO A 42 17.15 -6.93 6.61
N PHE A 43 16.21 -6.85 7.58
CA PHE A 43 14.92 -7.56 7.57
C PHE A 43 13.83 -6.64 8.10
N CYS A 44 13.70 -5.47 7.45
CA CYS A 44 13.01 -4.32 8.06
C CYS A 44 11.48 -4.46 8.18
N GLY A 45 10.84 -5.47 7.55
CA GLY A 45 9.40 -5.73 7.67
C GLY A 45 8.56 -4.47 7.43
N CYS A 46 7.78 -4.05 8.42
CA CYS A 46 7.00 -2.81 8.35
C CYS A 46 7.78 -1.53 8.74
N GLY A 47 9.13 -1.61 8.86
CA GLY A 47 10.01 -0.47 9.03
C GLY A 47 10.01 0.19 10.41
N THR A 48 9.81 -0.56 11.49
CA THR A 48 9.84 0.02 12.83
C THR A 48 11.21 0.61 13.18
N ALA A 49 12.31 -0.10 12.83
CA ALA A 49 13.66 0.41 13.05
C ALA A 49 13.97 1.64 12.17
N VAL A 50 13.53 1.62 10.91
CA VAL A 50 13.64 2.75 9.97
C VAL A 50 12.92 3.99 10.52
N HIS A 51 11.70 3.81 11.03
CA HIS A 51 10.93 4.88 11.66
C HIS A 51 11.63 5.45 12.89
N ALA A 52 12.08 4.58 13.80
CA ALA A 52 12.78 5.00 15.01
C ALA A 52 14.11 5.73 14.69
N ALA A 53 14.87 5.25 13.70
CA ALA A 53 16.09 5.88 13.25
C ALA A 53 15.83 7.30 12.70
N GLU A 54 14.83 7.47 11.83
CA GLU A 54 14.44 8.79 11.30
C GLU A 54 14.02 9.75 12.42
N LYS A 55 13.20 9.27 13.37
CA LYS A 55 12.75 10.07 14.53
C LYS A 55 13.89 10.55 15.40
N LEU A 56 14.92 9.74 15.55
CA LEU A 56 16.10 10.03 16.35
C LEU A 56 17.21 10.78 15.58
N GLY A 57 16.97 11.18 14.33
CA GLY A 57 17.95 11.90 13.51
C GLY A 57 19.10 11.03 12.99
N ARG A 58 18.91 9.73 12.91
CA ARG A 58 19.86 8.80 12.29
C ARG A 58 19.55 8.66 10.80
N ARG A 59 20.59 8.41 10.00
CA ARG A 59 20.39 7.90 8.64
C ARG A 59 19.99 6.43 8.73
N TRP A 60 19.29 5.93 7.74
CA TRP A 60 18.81 4.54 7.78
C TRP A 60 18.93 3.86 6.42
N LEU A 61 19.08 2.55 6.47
CA LEU A 61 19.04 1.64 5.34
C LEU A 61 18.19 0.43 5.75
N GLY A 62 17.02 0.27 5.13
CA GLY A 62 16.13 -0.87 5.33
C GLY A 62 16.16 -1.79 4.12
N ILE A 63 16.24 -3.11 4.35
CA ILE A 63 16.18 -4.13 3.31
C ILE A 63 15.04 -5.09 3.64
N ASP A 64 14.24 -5.44 2.64
CA ASP A 64 13.22 -6.49 2.74
C ASP A 64 13.07 -7.19 1.40
N ILE A 65 12.66 -8.46 1.42
CA ILE A 65 12.46 -9.26 0.21
C ILE A 65 11.10 -9.04 -0.44
N THR A 66 10.16 -8.40 0.28
CA THR A 66 8.78 -8.23 -0.20
C THR A 66 8.48 -6.80 -0.62
N HIS A 67 7.89 -6.64 -1.79
CA HIS A 67 7.41 -5.33 -2.24
C HIS A 67 6.36 -4.76 -1.28
N LEU A 68 5.55 -5.62 -0.65
CA LEU A 68 4.59 -5.20 0.35
C LEU A 68 5.26 -4.47 1.53
N SER A 69 6.30 -5.06 2.13
CA SER A 69 7.02 -4.45 3.24
C SER A 69 7.59 -3.09 2.83
N ILE A 70 8.26 -3.03 1.68
CA ILE A 70 8.84 -1.80 1.14
C ILE A 70 7.78 -0.70 0.97
N GLY A 71 6.64 -1.02 0.37
CA GLY A 71 5.58 -0.04 0.18
C GLY A 71 4.91 0.39 1.49
N LEU A 72 4.76 -0.50 2.47
CA LEU A 72 4.28 -0.13 3.80
C LEU A 72 5.25 0.84 4.49
N ILE A 73 6.57 0.60 4.36
CA ILE A 73 7.60 1.49 4.89
C ILE A 73 7.53 2.85 4.20
N GLU A 74 7.50 2.88 2.87
CA GLU A 74 7.45 4.12 2.11
C GLU A 74 6.26 4.98 2.52
N ARG A 75 5.09 4.38 2.63
CA ARG A 75 3.87 5.05 3.08
C ARG A 75 4.00 5.56 4.52
N ARG A 76 4.39 4.69 5.46
CA ARG A 76 4.60 5.02 6.87
C ARG A 76 5.53 6.20 7.04
N MET A 77 6.66 6.20 6.34
CA MET A 77 7.66 7.24 6.43
C MET A 77 7.15 8.58 5.91
N LYS A 78 6.43 8.59 4.78
CA LYS A 78 5.81 9.80 4.22
C LYS A 78 4.71 10.37 5.11
N GLU A 79 3.90 9.50 5.74
CA GLU A 79 2.82 9.91 6.63
C GLU A 79 3.34 10.45 7.98
N ALA A 80 4.33 9.77 8.56
CA ALA A 80 4.88 10.14 9.86
C ALA A 80 5.80 11.38 9.78
N PHE A 81 6.54 11.53 8.69
CA PHE A 81 7.55 12.57 8.53
C PHE A 81 7.26 13.43 7.29
N PRO A 82 6.55 14.57 7.43
CA PRO A 82 6.17 15.42 6.29
C PRO A 82 7.35 15.84 5.39
N LYS A 83 8.56 16.01 5.96
CA LYS A 83 9.78 16.31 5.18
C LYS A 83 10.15 15.22 4.17
N LEU A 84 9.75 13.97 4.41
CA LEU A 84 9.99 12.82 3.51
C LEU A 84 8.96 12.71 2.38
N GLN A 85 7.95 13.58 2.33
CA GLN A 85 7.01 13.65 1.20
C GLN A 85 7.65 14.30 -0.03
N ALA A 86 8.71 15.07 0.15
CA ALA A 86 9.43 15.70 -0.96
C ALA A 86 10.01 14.62 -1.89
N LYS A 87 9.91 14.87 -3.21
CA LYS A 87 10.48 13.97 -4.22
C LYS A 87 11.98 13.83 -4.01
N GLY A 88 12.47 12.60 -3.86
CA GLY A 88 13.89 12.31 -3.66
C GLY A 88 14.40 12.43 -2.22
N ALA A 89 13.52 12.63 -1.24
CA ALA A 89 13.89 12.65 0.18
C ALA A 89 14.54 11.34 0.65
N PHE A 90 14.13 10.22 0.07
CA PHE A 90 14.78 8.91 0.19
C PHE A 90 14.63 8.14 -1.12
N LYS A 91 15.40 7.08 -1.30
CA LYS A 91 15.40 6.26 -2.52
C LYS A 91 14.91 4.85 -2.19
N VAL A 92 13.96 4.36 -2.96
CA VAL A 92 13.56 2.95 -2.99
C VAL A 92 14.27 2.27 -4.16
N ILE A 93 14.90 1.12 -3.90
CA ILE A 93 15.67 0.36 -4.89
C ILE A 93 15.05 -1.03 -4.99
N GLY A 94 15.00 -1.61 -6.20
CA GLY A 94 14.49 -2.96 -6.42
C GLY A 94 12.98 -3.06 -6.69
N THR A 95 12.24 -1.94 -6.61
CA THR A 95 10.85 -1.90 -7.06
C THR A 95 10.77 -1.47 -8.53
N PRO A 96 9.87 -2.04 -9.34
CA PRO A 96 9.69 -1.60 -10.71
C PRO A 96 9.39 -0.10 -10.81
N GLN A 97 10.18 0.61 -11.62
CA GLN A 97 10.00 2.04 -11.87
C GLN A 97 9.54 2.34 -13.30
N ASP A 98 9.60 1.32 -14.16
CA ASP A 98 9.19 1.37 -15.56
C ASP A 98 8.48 0.07 -15.97
N PHE A 99 7.91 0.10 -17.18
CA PHE A 99 7.14 -1.02 -17.71
C PHE A 99 7.99 -2.29 -17.90
N GLY A 100 9.25 -2.17 -18.34
CA GLY A 100 10.14 -3.31 -18.56
C GLY A 100 10.47 -4.04 -17.25
N ALA A 101 10.76 -3.28 -16.19
CA ALA A 101 10.98 -3.83 -14.86
C ALA A 101 9.72 -4.51 -14.30
N ALA A 102 8.54 -3.94 -14.56
CA ALA A 102 7.26 -4.54 -14.18
C ALA A 102 6.98 -5.86 -14.91
N GLN A 103 7.24 -5.91 -16.23
CA GLN A 103 7.14 -7.14 -17.00
C GLN A 103 8.08 -8.24 -16.49
N LYS A 104 9.32 -7.87 -16.18
CA LYS A 104 10.29 -8.81 -15.62
C LYS A 104 9.81 -9.35 -14.27
N LEU A 105 9.35 -8.50 -13.39
CA LEU A 105 8.80 -8.93 -12.10
C LEU A 105 7.62 -9.90 -12.28
N ALA A 106 6.71 -9.63 -13.22
CA ALA A 106 5.56 -10.52 -13.48
C ALA A 106 5.97 -11.89 -14.01
N GLN A 107 7.09 -11.97 -14.76
CA GLN A 107 7.66 -13.22 -15.25
C GLN A 107 8.40 -13.99 -14.15
N ASP A 108 9.19 -13.29 -13.34
CA ASP A 108 10.05 -13.88 -12.31
C ASP A 108 9.24 -14.30 -11.08
N ASP A 109 8.30 -13.46 -10.62
CA ASP A 109 7.46 -13.73 -9.46
C ASP A 109 6.08 -13.05 -9.55
N LYS A 110 5.08 -13.82 -9.97
CA LYS A 110 3.71 -13.33 -10.13
C LYS A 110 3.07 -12.81 -8.83
N TYR A 111 3.45 -13.38 -7.67
CA TYR A 111 2.88 -12.98 -6.39
C TYR A 111 3.46 -11.64 -5.91
N GLN A 112 4.76 -11.45 -6.11
CA GLN A 112 5.38 -10.15 -5.86
C GLN A 112 4.85 -9.08 -6.83
N PHE A 113 4.64 -9.44 -8.09
CA PHE A 113 4.01 -8.54 -9.07
C PHE A 113 2.60 -8.14 -8.64
N GLN A 114 1.75 -9.11 -8.25
CA GLN A 114 0.39 -8.82 -7.77
C GLN A 114 0.42 -7.90 -6.54
N SER A 115 1.30 -8.20 -5.58
CA SER A 115 1.48 -7.41 -4.37
C SER A 115 1.89 -5.97 -4.70
N TRP A 116 2.89 -5.81 -5.57
CA TRP A 116 3.37 -4.51 -6.01
C TRP A 116 2.29 -3.73 -6.78
N ALA A 117 1.57 -4.37 -7.71
CA ALA A 117 0.50 -3.74 -8.48
C ALA A 117 -0.66 -3.26 -7.60
N CYS A 118 -1.06 -4.05 -6.58
CA CYS A 118 -2.06 -3.62 -5.59
C CYS A 118 -1.63 -2.34 -4.88
N MET A 119 -0.34 -2.21 -4.55
CA MET A 119 0.18 -1.04 -3.86
C MET A 119 0.20 0.22 -4.72
N LEU A 120 0.35 0.11 -6.05
CA LEU A 120 0.27 1.26 -6.96
C LEU A 120 -1.07 1.99 -6.85
N VAL A 121 -2.13 1.26 -6.51
CA VAL A 121 -3.48 1.81 -6.31
C VAL A 121 -3.86 1.99 -4.84
N GLY A 122 -2.92 1.76 -3.92
CA GLY A 122 -3.14 1.91 -2.47
C GLY A 122 -3.98 0.80 -1.85
N ALA A 123 -4.08 -0.36 -2.49
CA ALA A 123 -4.83 -1.50 -1.97
C ALA A 123 -3.98 -2.36 -1.02
N GLN A 124 -4.63 -2.92 0.00
CA GLN A 124 -4.07 -3.99 0.82
C GLN A 124 -4.17 -5.32 0.08
N ILE A 125 -3.16 -6.18 0.25
CA ILE A 125 -3.19 -7.52 -0.30
C ILE A 125 -4.23 -8.37 0.42
N TYR A 126 -5.09 -9.03 -0.35
CA TYR A 126 -6.12 -9.90 0.17
C TYR A 126 -5.55 -11.30 0.50
N LYS A 127 -5.78 -11.79 1.73
CA LYS A 127 -5.38 -13.13 2.21
C LYS A 127 -3.91 -13.50 1.96
N GLN A 128 -2.98 -12.71 2.48
CA GLN A 128 -1.55 -13.04 2.45
C GLN A 128 -1.26 -14.52 2.79
N GLY A 129 -0.56 -15.22 1.88
CA GLY A 129 0.06 -16.52 2.14
C GLY A 129 -0.88 -17.73 2.17
N LYS A 130 -2.16 -17.60 1.95
CA LYS A 130 -3.07 -18.74 1.81
C LYS A 130 -3.15 -19.18 0.36
N LYS A 131 -2.45 -20.27 0.02
CA LYS A 131 -2.69 -21.01 -1.22
C LYS A 131 -4.08 -21.63 -1.16
N GLY A 132 -5.04 -21.12 -1.94
CA GLY A 132 -6.41 -21.64 -1.99
C GLY A 132 -7.29 -20.79 -2.91
N ALA A 133 -8.52 -21.22 -3.15
CA ALA A 133 -9.49 -20.49 -3.94
C ALA A 133 -9.91 -19.19 -3.19
N ASP A 134 -9.15 -18.13 -3.43
CA ASP A 134 -9.38 -16.77 -2.89
C ASP A 134 -10.40 -15.97 -3.71
N GLY A 135 -11.11 -16.66 -4.61
CA GLY A 135 -12.12 -16.05 -5.49
C GLY A 135 -11.54 -15.07 -6.50
N GLY A 136 -10.21 -15.10 -6.75
CA GLY A 136 -9.55 -14.23 -7.75
C GLY A 136 -9.35 -12.78 -7.31
N ILE A 137 -9.50 -12.47 -6.00
CA ILE A 137 -9.29 -11.13 -5.47
C ILE A 137 -7.86 -11.03 -4.94
N ASP A 138 -7.07 -10.11 -5.49
CA ASP A 138 -5.68 -9.89 -5.11
C ASP A 138 -5.53 -8.78 -4.06
N GLY A 139 -6.42 -7.79 -4.07
CA GLY A 139 -6.35 -6.66 -3.14
C GLY A 139 -7.69 -6.09 -2.72
N LEU A 140 -7.68 -5.41 -1.60
CA LEU A 140 -8.82 -4.67 -1.06
C LEU A 140 -8.43 -3.22 -0.78
N LEU A 141 -9.35 -2.30 -1.07
CA LEU A 141 -9.27 -0.89 -0.75
C LEU A 141 -10.59 -0.46 -0.13
N TRP A 142 -10.55 0.41 0.86
CA TRP A 142 -11.73 1.02 1.46
C TRP A 142 -11.77 2.51 1.12
N ILE A 143 -12.90 2.98 0.63
CA ILE A 143 -13.13 4.38 0.29
C ILE A 143 -14.23 4.96 1.18
N THR A 144 -14.08 6.21 1.58
CA THR A 144 -15.14 6.92 2.29
C THR A 144 -16.08 7.56 1.26
N VAL A 145 -17.38 7.33 1.45
CA VAL A 145 -18.43 7.87 0.60
C VAL A 145 -19.47 8.58 1.48
N GLY A 146 -19.85 9.79 1.09
CA GLY A 146 -20.84 10.57 1.85
C GLY A 146 -20.36 11.03 3.22
N ASP A 147 -21.16 10.80 4.27
CA ASP A 147 -20.83 11.19 5.63
C ASP A 147 -19.61 10.43 6.18
N LYS A 148 -18.85 11.07 7.08
CA LYS A 148 -17.51 10.67 7.56
C LYS A 148 -17.33 9.22 8.02
N ASN A 149 -18.40 8.44 8.17
CA ASN A 149 -18.33 7.06 8.68
C ASN A 149 -18.86 6.02 7.68
N HIS A 150 -19.29 6.42 6.49
CA HIS A 150 -19.74 5.45 5.49
C HIS A 150 -18.58 5.06 4.59
N THR A 151 -18.22 3.78 4.63
CA THR A 151 -17.13 3.22 3.82
C THR A 151 -17.65 2.17 2.87
N GLU A 152 -17.11 2.20 1.67
CA GLU A 152 -17.38 1.20 0.63
C GLU A 152 -16.13 0.40 0.31
N LYS A 153 -16.33 -0.86 -0.02
CA LYS A 153 -15.28 -1.79 -0.41
C LYS A 153 -14.99 -1.63 -1.90
N VAL A 154 -13.70 -1.59 -2.24
CA VAL A 154 -13.19 -1.72 -3.61
C VAL A 154 -12.34 -2.97 -3.67
N ILE A 155 -12.59 -3.85 -4.63
CA ILE A 155 -11.78 -5.04 -4.85
C ILE A 155 -10.84 -4.84 -6.03
N VAL A 156 -9.66 -5.46 -5.94
CA VAL A 156 -8.61 -5.36 -6.96
C VAL A 156 -8.29 -6.77 -7.46
N GLN A 157 -8.24 -6.91 -8.78
CA GLN A 157 -7.77 -8.09 -9.47
C GLN A 157 -6.60 -7.71 -10.37
N VAL A 158 -5.51 -8.48 -10.32
CA VAL A 158 -4.26 -8.21 -11.05
C VAL A 158 -3.95 -9.34 -12.02
N LYS A 159 -3.65 -9.00 -13.25
CA LYS A 159 -3.24 -9.96 -14.29
C LYS A 159 -1.89 -9.54 -14.90
N GLY A 160 -0.84 -10.29 -14.58
CA GLY A 160 0.52 -10.11 -15.11
C GLY A 160 0.81 -10.90 -16.38
N GLY A 161 -0.15 -11.69 -16.89
CA GLY A 161 0.01 -12.50 -18.09
C GLY A 161 -0.23 -11.74 -19.38
N ALA A 162 0.27 -12.30 -20.50
CA ALA A 162 0.10 -11.72 -21.84
C ALA A 162 -1.34 -11.83 -22.40
N HIS A 163 -2.14 -12.73 -21.84
CA HIS A 163 -3.51 -12.96 -22.31
C HIS A 163 -4.51 -12.52 -21.27
N VAL A 164 -5.19 -11.42 -21.56
CA VAL A 164 -6.36 -10.94 -20.83
C VAL A 164 -7.55 -10.93 -21.77
N VAL A 165 -8.70 -11.36 -21.30
CA VAL A 165 -9.88 -11.56 -22.13
C VAL A 165 -11.16 -11.03 -21.43
N ARG A 166 -12.23 -10.87 -22.21
CA ARG A 166 -13.52 -10.38 -21.71
C ARG A 166 -14.02 -11.14 -20.47
N SER A 167 -13.82 -12.47 -20.42
CA SER A 167 -14.24 -13.28 -19.28
C SER A 167 -13.54 -12.92 -17.95
N ASP A 168 -12.33 -12.35 -18.00
CA ASP A 168 -11.68 -11.84 -16.78
C ASP A 168 -12.48 -10.68 -16.19
N ILE A 169 -12.98 -9.79 -17.05
CA ILE A 169 -13.83 -8.67 -16.63
C ILE A 169 -15.18 -9.17 -16.11
N ALA A 170 -15.81 -10.14 -16.80
CA ALA A 170 -17.06 -10.73 -16.35
C ALA A 170 -16.90 -11.42 -14.98
N THR A 171 -15.75 -12.07 -14.74
CA THR A 171 -15.43 -12.65 -13.43
C THR A 171 -15.34 -11.57 -12.37
N LEU A 172 -14.62 -10.46 -12.62
CA LEU A 172 -14.52 -9.34 -11.67
C LEU A 172 -15.90 -8.73 -11.38
N ILE A 173 -16.78 -8.59 -12.37
CA ILE A 173 -18.16 -8.13 -12.16
C ILE A 173 -18.90 -9.06 -11.18
N GLY A 174 -18.78 -10.37 -11.38
CA GLY A 174 -19.35 -11.38 -10.48
C GLY A 174 -18.80 -11.26 -9.06
N ASP A 175 -17.49 -11.06 -8.93
CA ASP A 175 -16.81 -10.89 -7.65
C ASP A 175 -17.24 -9.61 -6.94
N VAL A 176 -17.38 -8.49 -7.64
CA VAL A 176 -17.90 -7.23 -7.11
C VAL A 176 -19.32 -7.45 -6.53
N GLY A 177 -20.17 -8.19 -7.24
CA GLY A 177 -21.51 -8.51 -6.74
C GLY A 177 -21.50 -9.44 -5.52
N ARG A 178 -20.71 -10.50 -5.55
CA ARG A 178 -20.58 -11.48 -4.46
C ARG A 178 -20.04 -10.83 -3.18
N GLU A 179 -19.03 -10.00 -3.32
CA GLU A 179 -18.37 -9.31 -2.20
C GLU A 179 -19.11 -8.05 -1.74
N LYS A 180 -20.20 -7.69 -2.41
CA LYS A 180 -20.92 -6.43 -2.18
C LYS A 180 -19.96 -5.22 -2.23
N ALA A 181 -19.03 -5.23 -3.18
CA ALA A 181 -18.10 -4.13 -3.37
C ALA A 181 -18.74 -3.03 -4.25
N ALA A 182 -18.39 -1.79 -4.00
CA ALA A 182 -18.84 -0.65 -4.79
C ALA A 182 -18.17 -0.60 -6.16
N ILE A 183 -16.87 -0.89 -6.20
CA ILE A 183 -16.02 -0.77 -7.39
C ILE A 183 -15.08 -1.97 -7.50
N GLY A 184 -14.81 -2.41 -8.73
CA GLY A 184 -13.77 -3.37 -9.08
C GLY A 184 -12.68 -2.73 -9.91
N LEU A 185 -11.44 -2.88 -9.50
CA LEU A 185 -10.26 -2.47 -10.27
C LEU A 185 -9.62 -3.69 -10.91
N PHE A 186 -9.44 -3.65 -12.22
CA PHE A 186 -8.71 -4.66 -13.00
C PHE A 186 -7.37 -4.07 -13.43
N ILE A 187 -6.26 -4.58 -12.90
CA ILE A 187 -4.93 -4.10 -13.22
C ILE A 187 -4.24 -5.10 -14.15
N THR A 188 -3.70 -4.62 -15.27
CA THR A 188 -3.09 -5.48 -16.28
C THR A 188 -1.79 -4.89 -16.86
N LEU A 189 -0.87 -5.78 -17.28
CA LEU A 189 0.29 -5.40 -18.11
C LEU A 189 -0.10 -5.14 -19.56
N THR A 190 -1.16 -5.78 -20.03
CA THR A 190 -1.55 -5.78 -21.46
C THR A 190 -2.64 -4.74 -21.68
N GLU A 191 -2.61 -4.09 -22.84
CA GLU A 191 -3.69 -3.21 -23.27
C GLU A 191 -5.04 -3.96 -23.31
N PRO A 192 -6.11 -3.37 -22.77
CA PRO A 192 -7.42 -4.01 -22.77
C PRO A 192 -8.01 -4.09 -24.19
N THR A 193 -8.67 -5.20 -24.49
CA THR A 193 -9.39 -5.35 -25.76
C THR A 193 -10.67 -4.52 -25.77
N ARG A 194 -11.22 -4.26 -26.96
CA ARG A 194 -12.49 -3.52 -27.10
C ARG A 194 -13.65 -4.23 -26.39
N GLU A 195 -13.64 -5.55 -26.38
CA GLU A 195 -14.64 -6.39 -25.72
C GLU A 195 -14.54 -6.25 -24.19
N MET A 196 -13.33 -6.17 -23.63
CA MET A 196 -13.12 -5.91 -22.21
C MET A 196 -13.65 -4.53 -21.80
N ILE A 197 -13.36 -3.51 -22.60
CA ILE A 197 -13.83 -2.14 -22.35
C ILE A 197 -15.37 -2.08 -22.40
N LYS A 198 -15.99 -2.74 -23.38
CA LYS A 198 -17.46 -2.82 -23.47
C LYS A 198 -18.08 -3.53 -22.28
N GLU A 199 -17.48 -4.66 -21.86
CA GLU A 199 -17.95 -5.43 -20.70
C GLU A 199 -17.85 -4.60 -19.41
N ALA A 200 -16.73 -3.91 -19.20
CA ALA A 200 -16.54 -3.03 -18.06
C ALA A 200 -17.56 -1.87 -18.05
N ALA A 201 -17.80 -1.25 -19.19
CA ALA A 201 -18.78 -0.18 -19.33
C ALA A 201 -20.22 -0.65 -19.08
N ALA A 202 -20.55 -1.88 -19.49
CA ALA A 202 -21.87 -2.48 -19.29
C ALA A 202 -22.21 -2.76 -17.81
N ALA A 203 -21.20 -2.83 -16.93
CA ALA A 203 -21.38 -2.97 -15.48
C ALA A 203 -22.00 -1.73 -14.82
N GLY A 204 -22.07 -0.60 -15.54
CA GLY A 204 -22.64 0.66 -15.08
C GLY A 204 -21.75 1.43 -14.11
N HIS A 205 -22.37 2.22 -13.25
CA HIS A 205 -21.69 3.14 -12.35
C HIS A 205 -22.04 2.85 -10.89
N PHE A 206 -21.13 3.20 -10.03
CA PHE A 206 -21.35 3.37 -8.60
C PHE A 206 -21.73 4.82 -8.35
N GLU A 207 -22.91 5.03 -7.77
CA GLU A 207 -23.41 6.36 -7.40
C GLU A 207 -22.95 6.69 -5.98
N SER A 208 -22.05 7.66 -5.85
CA SER A 208 -21.62 8.15 -4.55
C SER A 208 -22.52 9.28 -4.07
N PRO A 209 -23.11 9.20 -2.87
CA PRO A 209 -23.79 10.34 -2.28
C PRO A 209 -22.84 11.54 -2.25
N HIS A 210 -23.22 12.66 -2.85
CA HIS A 210 -22.46 13.93 -2.88
C HIS A 210 -21.25 14.03 -3.83
N HIS A 211 -20.79 12.93 -4.48
CA HIS A 211 -19.55 12.97 -5.29
C HIS A 211 -19.75 12.52 -6.75
N GLY A 212 -21.00 12.23 -7.13
CA GLY A 212 -21.32 11.82 -8.49
C GLY A 212 -21.11 10.34 -8.78
N ALA A 213 -21.10 9.99 -10.06
CA ALA A 213 -21.05 8.63 -10.57
C ALA A 213 -19.60 8.23 -10.95
N PHE A 214 -19.18 7.03 -10.58
CA PHE A 214 -17.88 6.46 -10.91
C PHE A 214 -18.06 5.12 -11.64
N PRO A 215 -17.24 4.79 -12.66
CA PRO A 215 -17.34 3.49 -13.32
C PRO A 215 -17.21 2.35 -12.31
N LYS A 216 -18.18 1.44 -12.32
CA LYS A 216 -18.21 0.32 -11.36
C LYS A 216 -17.07 -0.66 -11.58
N ILE A 217 -16.64 -0.83 -12.85
CA ILE A 217 -15.46 -1.62 -13.21
C ILE A 217 -14.50 -0.70 -13.94
N GLN A 218 -13.25 -0.68 -13.49
CA GLN A 218 -12.21 0.15 -14.05
C GLN A 218 -11.03 -0.72 -14.47
N ILE A 219 -10.60 -0.60 -15.72
CA ILE A 219 -9.42 -1.27 -16.23
C ILE A 219 -8.27 -0.27 -16.18
N LEU A 220 -7.18 -0.67 -15.55
CA LEU A 220 -5.98 0.15 -15.37
C LEU A 220 -4.78 -0.63 -15.90
N THR A 221 -3.99 0.02 -16.75
CA THR A 221 -2.74 -0.59 -17.23
C THR A 221 -1.57 -0.22 -16.32
N ILE A 222 -0.61 -1.11 -16.18
CA ILE A 222 0.64 -0.82 -15.45
C ILE A 222 1.35 0.39 -16.06
N GLU A 223 1.38 0.50 -17.37
CA GLU A 223 1.98 1.64 -18.06
C GLU A 223 1.26 2.95 -17.75
N GLY A 224 -0.07 2.94 -17.79
CA GLY A 224 -0.91 4.09 -17.45
C GLY A 224 -0.74 4.54 -15.98
N LEU A 225 -0.65 3.58 -15.06
CA LEU A 225 -0.41 3.85 -13.63
C LEU A 225 0.99 4.44 -13.39
N LEU A 226 2.05 3.86 -13.97
CA LEU A 226 3.43 4.33 -13.82
C LEU A 226 3.64 5.71 -14.43
N SER A 227 3.05 5.97 -15.61
CA SER A 227 3.12 7.29 -16.27
C SER A 227 2.21 8.34 -15.62
N GLY A 228 1.31 7.94 -14.74
CA GLY A 228 0.32 8.82 -14.11
C GLY A 228 -0.83 9.25 -15.03
N LYS A 229 -0.93 8.66 -16.23
CA LYS A 229 -2.03 8.88 -17.18
C LYS A 229 -3.33 8.26 -16.69
N GLU A 230 -3.23 7.13 -16.00
CA GLU A 230 -4.36 6.43 -15.41
C GLU A 230 -4.30 6.47 -13.88
N ARG A 231 -5.46 6.62 -13.28
CA ARG A 231 -5.63 6.57 -11.82
C ARG A 231 -6.99 5.97 -11.50
N PRO A 232 -7.12 5.22 -10.39
CA PRO A 232 -8.43 4.80 -9.91
C PRO A 232 -9.36 6.00 -9.70
N GLN A 233 -10.61 5.85 -10.14
CA GLN A 233 -11.64 6.88 -10.02
C GLN A 233 -12.61 6.48 -8.91
N PHE A 234 -12.62 7.22 -7.82
CA PHE A 234 -13.56 7.10 -6.70
C PHE A 234 -13.59 8.41 -5.92
N PRO A 235 -14.56 8.60 -5.01
CA PRO A 235 -14.63 9.80 -4.19
C PRO A 235 -13.31 10.07 -3.46
N ASP A 236 -12.76 11.29 -3.61
CA ASP A 236 -11.40 11.65 -3.16
C ASP A 236 -11.35 12.18 -1.72
N LEU A 237 -12.29 11.81 -0.87
CA LEU A 237 -12.37 12.34 0.50
C LEU A 237 -11.34 11.77 1.46
N SER A 238 -10.82 10.57 1.15
CA SER A 238 -9.80 9.94 2.00
C SER A 238 -9.19 8.75 1.27
N ARG A 239 -8.40 9.01 0.23
CA ARG A 239 -7.74 7.95 -0.55
C ARG A 239 -6.99 6.99 0.36
N GLY A 240 -7.56 5.81 0.57
CA GLY A 240 -6.94 4.73 1.33
C GLY A 240 -6.70 5.01 2.81
N GLU A 241 -7.22 6.09 3.38
CA GLU A 241 -7.08 6.39 4.83
C GLU A 241 -7.67 5.29 5.72
N GLN A 242 -8.71 4.61 5.22
CA GLN A 242 -9.34 3.51 5.94
C GLN A 242 -8.80 2.13 5.51
N THR A 243 -8.09 2.06 4.40
CA THR A 243 -7.47 0.80 3.94
C THR A 243 -6.28 0.44 4.80
N PHE A 244 -5.53 1.46 5.22
CA PHE A 244 -4.38 1.31 6.10
C PHE A 244 -4.52 2.28 7.26
N LYS A 245 -4.14 1.85 8.44
CA LYS A 245 -4.07 2.74 9.58
C LYS A 245 -3.02 3.82 9.31
N LYS A 246 -3.39 5.09 9.46
CA LYS A 246 -2.49 6.22 9.20
C LYS A 246 -1.42 6.28 10.29
N ALA A 247 -0.17 6.41 9.88
CA ALA A 247 0.92 6.58 10.83
C ALA A 247 0.79 7.92 11.56
N LYS A 248 1.07 7.92 12.87
CA LYS A 248 1.09 9.16 13.66
C LYS A 248 2.16 10.10 13.14
N THR A 249 1.78 11.36 12.89
CA THR A 249 2.76 12.39 12.49
C THR A 249 3.70 12.69 13.64
N GLU A 250 5.00 12.60 13.38
CA GLU A 250 6.04 12.95 14.33
C GLU A 250 6.33 14.45 14.22
N ASN A 251 6.22 15.15 15.36
CA ASN A 251 6.59 16.56 15.45
C ASN A 251 8.14 16.69 15.51
N SER A 252 8.72 17.46 14.61
CA SER A 252 10.16 17.72 14.50
C SER A 252 10.79 18.46 15.70
N ALA A 253 10.04 18.70 16.77
CA ALA A 253 10.43 19.57 17.89
C ALA A 253 10.68 18.86 19.23
N ALA A 254 10.76 17.54 19.29
CA ALA A 254 11.24 16.87 20.49
C ALA A 254 12.75 16.62 20.40
N LYS A 255 13.56 17.64 20.73
CA LYS A 255 14.94 17.38 21.16
C LYS A 255 14.86 16.39 22.32
N SER A 256 15.25 15.13 22.07
CA SER A 256 15.38 14.15 23.13
C SER A 256 16.39 14.73 24.14
N LYS A 257 15.90 15.01 25.35
CA LYS A 257 16.81 15.19 26.48
C LYS A 257 17.51 13.86 26.66
N GLN A 258 18.74 13.79 26.22
CA GLN A 258 19.64 12.70 26.51
C GLN A 258 19.76 12.65 28.04
N GLN A 259 19.08 11.72 28.68
CA GLN A 259 19.33 11.42 30.08
C GLN A 259 20.68 10.74 30.13
N SER A 260 21.69 11.44 30.65
CA SER A 260 22.96 10.85 31.04
C SER A 260 22.65 9.75 32.06
N LEU A 261 22.86 8.51 31.67
CA LEU A 261 22.98 7.40 32.61
C LEU A 261 24.40 7.50 33.20
N ILE A 262 24.45 7.95 34.46
CA ILE A 262 25.58 7.72 35.34
C ILE A 262 25.43 6.35 35.97
#